data_770666f6579f51fff952a166fdf78e9c
#
_entry.id   770666f6579f51fff952a166fdf78e9c
#
_cell.length_a   1.000
_cell.length_b   1.000
_cell.length_c   1.000
_cell.angle_alpha   90.00
_cell.angle_beta   90.00
_cell.angle_gamma   90.00
#
_symmetry.space_group_name_H-M   'P 1'
#
loop_
_entity.id
_entity.type
_entity.pdbx_description
1 polymer ?
#
loop_
_entity_poly.entity_id
_entity_poly.type
_entity_poly.pdbx_seq_one_letter_code
_entity_poly.pdbx_strand_id
1 'polypeptide(L)'
;MSLQSVPIQERIRAEVTGHPIVLFMKGTPQFPMCGFSSRAVQALRTAGASDSELHTVNVLEEPEIRANLPRYSDWPTFPQLFIHGELIGGCDITCELAESGELARMIAEAQKA
;
A
#
# COMPACT_ATOMS: atom_id res chain seq x y z
N MET A 1 17.02 19.55 -9.39
CA MET A 1 16.95 18.25 -10.06
C MET A 1 15.50 17.83 -10.20
N SER A 2 15.06 17.39 -11.37
CA SER A 2 13.68 16.98 -11.54
C SER A 2 13.46 15.57 -10.99
N LEU A 3 12.21 15.25 -10.62
CA LEU A 3 11.86 13.90 -10.17
C LEU A 3 12.16 12.83 -11.19
N GLN A 4 12.15 13.21 -12.48
CA GLN A 4 12.42 12.28 -13.58
C GLN A 4 13.85 11.77 -13.61
N SER A 5 14.77 12.45 -12.94
CA SER A 5 16.17 12.02 -12.87
C SER A 5 16.43 11.03 -11.74
N VAL A 6 15.45 10.80 -10.87
CA VAL A 6 15.58 9.83 -9.77
C VAL A 6 15.25 8.43 -10.30
N PRO A 7 16.13 7.44 -10.09
CA PRO A 7 15.84 6.07 -10.52
C PRO A 7 14.52 5.56 -9.93
N ILE A 8 13.77 4.82 -10.74
CA ILE A 8 12.44 4.35 -10.34
C ILE A 8 12.47 3.53 -9.05
N GLN A 9 13.49 2.73 -8.84
CA GLN A 9 13.57 1.92 -7.61
C GLN A 9 13.75 2.79 -6.36
N GLU A 10 14.45 3.91 -6.48
CA GLU A 10 14.60 4.85 -5.36
C GLU A 10 13.29 5.60 -5.11
N ARG A 11 12.56 5.94 -6.18
CA ARG A 11 11.24 6.56 -6.03
C ARG A 11 10.27 5.63 -5.30
N ILE A 12 10.28 4.35 -5.66
CA ILE A 12 9.45 3.35 -4.98
C ILE A 12 9.84 3.23 -3.52
N ARG A 13 11.15 3.14 -3.25
CA ARG A 13 11.63 3.06 -1.86
C ARG A 13 11.16 4.27 -1.04
N ALA A 14 11.25 5.47 -1.62
CA ALA A 14 10.83 6.69 -0.93
C ALA A 14 9.34 6.64 -0.58
N GLU A 15 8.51 6.14 -1.49
CA GLU A 15 7.08 5.98 -1.21
C GLU A 15 6.85 4.95 -0.10
N VAL A 16 7.52 3.81 -0.20
CA VAL A 16 7.34 2.69 0.74
C VAL A 16 7.82 3.05 2.15
N THR A 17 8.94 3.76 2.26
CA THR A 17 9.54 4.07 3.56
C THR A 17 9.14 5.43 4.12
N GLY A 18 8.51 6.28 3.31
CA GLY A 18 8.16 7.64 3.70
C GLY A 18 6.93 7.73 4.60
N HIS A 19 6.17 6.65 4.72
CA HIS A 19 4.94 6.62 5.52
C HIS A 19 4.82 5.29 6.25
N PRO A 20 4.20 5.28 7.45
CA PRO A 20 4.05 4.03 8.20
C PRO A 20 3.20 2.98 7.52
N ILE A 21 2.15 3.40 6.81
CA ILE A 21 1.22 2.50 6.13
C ILE A 21 1.05 2.98 4.69
N VAL A 22 1.42 2.14 3.74
CA VAL A 22 1.36 2.48 2.32
C VAL A 22 0.63 1.39 1.55
N LEU A 23 -0.37 1.78 0.79
CA LEU A 23 -1.11 0.85 -0.08
C LEU A 23 -0.98 1.31 -1.54
N PHE A 24 -0.38 0.45 -2.35
CA PHE A 24 -0.38 0.65 -3.80
C PHE A 24 -1.62 -0.03 -4.36
N MET A 25 -2.50 0.75 -4.99
CA MET A 25 -3.80 0.24 -5.42
C MET A 25 -4.18 0.78 -6.79
N LYS A 26 -5.19 0.19 -7.39
CA LYS A 26 -5.78 0.69 -8.63
C LYS A 26 -6.95 1.58 -8.26
N GLY A 27 -6.80 2.88 -8.54
CA GLY A 27 -7.76 3.90 -8.14
C GLY A 27 -7.38 4.55 -6.83
N THR A 28 -8.37 5.12 -6.16
CA THR A 28 -8.21 5.81 -4.88
C THR A 28 -9.12 5.17 -3.84
N PRO A 29 -8.92 5.44 -2.53
CA PRO A 29 -9.82 4.89 -1.51
C PRO A 29 -11.28 5.28 -1.71
N GLN A 30 -11.54 6.46 -2.25
CA GLN A 30 -12.89 6.94 -2.51
C GLN A 30 -13.46 6.35 -3.80
N PHE A 31 -12.61 6.06 -4.79
CA PHE A 31 -13.00 5.54 -6.10
C PHE A 31 -12.08 4.40 -6.52
N PRO A 32 -12.17 3.23 -5.84
CA PRO A 32 -11.34 2.09 -6.24
C PRO A 32 -11.74 1.60 -7.62
N MET A 33 -10.74 1.28 -8.44
CA MET A 33 -10.95 0.84 -9.82
C MET A 33 -10.75 -0.66 -9.98
N CYS A 34 -10.73 -1.40 -8.88
CA CYS A 34 -10.51 -2.85 -8.88
C CYS A 34 -11.12 -3.40 -7.60
N GLY A 35 -11.84 -4.53 -7.73
CA GLY A 35 -12.49 -5.17 -6.58
C GLY A 35 -11.51 -5.56 -5.49
N PHE A 36 -10.33 -6.03 -5.86
CA PHE A 36 -9.31 -6.41 -4.89
C PHE A 36 -8.77 -5.19 -4.14
N SER A 37 -8.57 -4.06 -4.84
CA SER A 37 -8.16 -2.81 -4.19
C SER A 37 -9.23 -2.30 -3.25
N SER A 38 -10.50 -2.39 -3.65
CA SER A 38 -11.63 -1.99 -2.81
C SER A 38 -11.67 -2.80 -1.51
N ARG A 39 -11.49 -4.11 -1.60
CA ARG A 39 -11.50 -4.98 -0.43
C ARG A 39 -10.34 -4.70 0.51
N ALA A 40 -9.16 -4.41 -0.03
CA ALA A 40 -8.01 -4.07 0.79
C ALA A 40 -8.22 -2.77 1.56
N VAL A 41 -8.80 -1.75 0.91
CA VAL A 41 -9.14 -0.48 1.58
C VAL A 41 -10.14 -0.71 2.69
N GLN A 42 -11.18 -1.51 2.44
CA GLN A 42 -12.19 -1.81 3.46
C GLN A 42 -11.57 -2.53 4.66
N ALA A 43 -10.69 -3.49 4.40
CA ALA A 43 -10.00 -4.22 5.47
C ALA A 43 -9.17 -3.28 6.34
N LEU A 44 -8.44 -2.35 5.70
CA LEU A 44 -7.63 -1.38 6.43
C LEU A 44 -8.48 -0.42 7.25
N ARG A 45 -9.58 0.06 6.71
CA ARG A 45 -10.51 0.93 7.45
C ARG A 45 -11.11 0.20 8.65
N THR A 46 -11.56 -1.02 8.45
CA THR A 46 -12.10 -1.85 9.52
C THR A 46 -11.07 -2.09 10.61
N ALA A 47 -9.81 -2.23 10.23
CA ALA A 47 -8.72 -2.47 11.18
C ALA A 47 -8.25 -1.18 11.88
N GLY A 48 -8.82 -0.03 11.55
CA GLY A 48 -8.55 1.22 12.27
C GLY A 48 -7.67 2.22 11.57
N ALA A 49 -7.28 1.97 10.31
CA ALA A 49 -6.52 2.97 9.55
C ALA A 49 -7.48 4.02 9.01
N SER A 50 -7.30 5.27 9.44
CA SER A 50 -8.07 6.37 8.87
C SER A 50 -7.48 6.76 7.51
N ASP A 51 -8.28 7.43 6.69
CA ASP A 51 -7.82 7.87 5.37
C ASP A 51 -6.64 8.85 5.48
N SER A 52 -6.56 9.61 6.58
CA SER A 52 -5.43 10.54 6.79
C SER A 52 -4.14 9.82 7.18
N GLU A 53 -4.23 8.62 7.74
CA GLU A 53 -3.08 7.85 8.19
C GLU A 53 -2.58 6.89 7.12
N LEU A 54 -3.45 6.57 6.17
CA LEU A 54 -3.15 5.63 5.10
C LEU A 54 -2.64 6.40 3.88
N HIS A 55 -1.38 6.19 3.54
CA HIS A 55 -0.84 6.75 2.32
C HIS A 55 -1.14 5.80 1.17
N THR A 56 -1.84 6.26 0.15
CA THR A 56 -2.16 5.43 -1.01
C THR A 56 -1.48 5.97 -2.26
N VAL A 57 -1.11 5.05 -3.14
CA VAL A 57 -0.56 5.38 -4.45
C VAL A 57 -1.46 4.73 -5.50
N ASN A 58 -2.03 5.58 -6.37
CA ASN A 58 -2.85 5.08 -7.48
C ASN A 58 -1.93 4.67 -8.63
N VAL A 59 -1.70 3.37 -8.77
CA VAL A 59 -0.76 2.88 -9.79
C VAL A 59 -1.27 3.10 -11.21
N LEU A 60 -2.56 3.39 -11.38
CA LEU A 60 -3.10 3.72 -12.70
C LEU A 60 -2.61 5.09 -13.18
N GLU A 61 -2.23 5.97 -12.26
CA GLU A 61 -1.67 7.29 -12.56
C GLU A 61 -0.15 7.32 -12.49
N GLU A 62 0.47 6.21 -12.08
CA GLU A 62 1.92 6.09 -11.92
C GLU A 62 2.42 4.89 -12.71
N PRO A 63 2.45 4.97 -14.05
CA PRO A 63 2.77 3.81 -14.87
C PRO A 63 4.16 3.24 -14.64
N GLU A 64 5.14 4.08 -14.28
CA GLU A 64 6.48 3.59 -13.97
C GLU A 64 6.51 2.80 -12.67
N ILE A 65 5.76 3.26 -11.66
CA ILE A 65 5.64 2.51 -10.41
C ILE A 65 4.91 1.20 -10.66
N ARG A 66 3.82 1.25 -11.41
CA ARG A 66 3.06 0.05 -11.74
C ARG A 66 3.92 -1.00 -12.42
N ALA A 67 4.78 -0.58 -13.35
CA ALA A 67 5.63 -1.48 -14.12
C ALA A 67 6.79 -2.05 -13.29
N ASN A 68 7.26 -1.32 -12.28
CA ASN A 68 8.50 -1.66 -11.58
C ASN A 68 8.32 -2.09 -10.12
N LEU A 69 7.15 -1.86 -9.52
CA LEU A 69 6.91 -2.26 -8.13
C LEU A 69 7.01 -3.79 -7.94
N PRO A 70 6.50 -4.62 -8.86
CA PRO A 70 6.64 -6.07 -8.69
C PRO A 70 8.07 -6.54 -8.55
N ARG A 71 9.02 -5.89 -9.23
CA ARG A 71 10.44 -6.22 -9.10
C ARG A 71 10.98 -5.82 -7.73
N TYR A 72 10.55 -4.68 -7.22
CA TYR A 72 10.98 -4.18 -5.92
C TYR A 72 10.48 -5.08 -4.79
N SER A 73 9.20 -5.46 -4.86
CA SER A 73 8.52 -6.19 -3.79
C SER A 73 8.60 -7.71 -3.94
N ASP A 74 9.00 -8.18 -5.12
CA ASP A 74 8.89 -9.60 -5.47
C ASP A 74 7.45 -10.11 -5.33
N TRP A 75 6.48 -9.24 -5.70
CA TRP A 75 5.05 -9.53 -5.61
C TRP A 75 4.39 -9.09 -6.91
N PRO A 76 3.74 -10.00 -7.64
CA PRO A 76 3.35 -9.72 -9.03
C PRO A 76 2.06 -8.92 -9.23
N THR A 77 1.20 -8.81 -8.21
CA THR A 77 -0.14 -8.26 -8.38
C THR A 77 -0.40 -7.07 -7.49
N PHE A 78 -1.52 -6.38 -7.76
CA PHE A 78 -2.00 -5.28 -6.95
C PHE A 78 -3.36 -5.64 -6.34
N PRO A 79 -3.71 -5.13 -5.16
CA PRO A 79 -2.97 -4.13 -4.37
C PRO A 79 -1.76 -4.73 -3.65
N GLN A 80 -0.88 -3.84 -3.15
CA GLN A 80 0.25 -4.25 -2.31
C GLN A 80 0.28 -3.36 -1.08
N LEU A 81 0.28 -3.98 0.09
CA LEU A 81 0.32 -3.27 1.37
C LEU A 81 1.70 -3.35 1.98
N PHE A 82 2.23 -2.19 2.40
CA PHE A 82 3.49 -2.09 3.12
C PHE A 82 3.24 -1.43 4.47
N ILE A 83 3.86 -1.97 5.52
CA ILE A 83 3.84 -1.37 6.86
C ILE A 83 5.28 -1.26 7.32
N HIS A 84 5.71 -0.07 7.72
CA HIS A 84 7.08 0.22 8.13
C HIS A 84 8.11 -0.24 7.08
N GLY A 85 7.78 -0.06 5.81
CA GLY A 85 8.69 -0.40 4.72
C GLY A 85 8.72 -1.87 4.35
N GLU A 86 7.95 -2.72 5.04
CA GLU A 86 7.92 -4.15 4.77
C GLU A 86 6.66 -4.54 4.02
N LEU A 87 6.81 -5.37 3.00
CA LEU A 87 5.66 -5.89 2.28
C LEU A 87 4.87 -6.83 3.18
N ILE A 88 3.59 -6.53 3.36
CA ILE A 88 2.67 -7.39 4.10
C ILE A 88 2.03 -8.39 3.14
N GLY A 89 1.54 -7.92 2.00
CA GLY A 89 0.95 -8.77 0.98
C GLY A 89 -0.11 -8.05 0.17
N GLY A 90 -0.90 -8.84 -0.52
CA GLY A 90 -1.99 -8.34 -1.36
C GLY A 90 -3.33 -8.38 -0.65
N CYS A 91 -4.41 -8.40 -1.46
CA CYS A 91 -5.78 -8.37 -0.94
C CYS A 91 -6.08 -9.51 0.03
N ASP A 92 -5.76 -10.74 -0.35
CA ASP A 92 -6.14 -11.90 0.46
C ASP A 92 -5.45 -11.90 1.82
N ILE A 93 -4.15 -11.62 1.85
CA ILE A 93 -3.40 -11.57 3.10
C ILE A 93 -3.90 -10.42 3.97
N THR A 94 -4.14 -9.25 3.37
CA THR A 94 -4.66 -8.10 4.10
C THR A 94 -6.00 -8.43 4.76
N CYS A 95 -6.90 -9.08 4.02
CA CYS A 95 -8.22 -9.46 4.55
C CYS A 95 -8.11 -10.52 5.66
N GLU A 96 -7.23 -11.50 5.50
CA GLU A 96 -7.01 -12.52 6.52
C GLU A 96 -6.48 -11.91 7.81
N LEU A 97 -5.53 -10.98 7.70
CA LEU A 97 -4.98 -10.29 8.87
C LEU A 97 -6.03 -9.41 9.54
N ALA A 98 -6.93 -8.80 8.75
CA ALA A 98 -8.03 -8.02 9.31
C ALA A 98 -8.98 -8.89 10.11
N GLU A 99 -9.34 -10.06 9.57
CA GLU A 99 -10.25 -10.98 10.22
C GLU A 99 -9.68 -11.55 11.53
N SER A 100 -8.38 -11.80 11.57
CA SER A 100 -7.73 -12.36 12.75
C SER A 100 -7.45 -11.34 13.83
N GLY A 101 -7.59 -10.05 13.53
CA GLY A 101 -7.23 -8.97 14.47
C GLY A 101 -5.76 -8.56 14.38
N GLU A 102 -4.94 -9.29 13.66
CA GLU A 102 -3.52 -8.97 13.49
C GLU A 102 -3.31 -7.62 12.81
N LEU A 103 -4.11 -7.32 11.79
CA LEU A 103 -3.94 -6.07 11.06
C LEU A 103 -4.18 -4.86 11.96
N ALA A 104 -5.19 -4.91 12.82
CA ALA A 104 -5.47 -3.83 13.77
C ALA A 104 -4.28 -3.60 14.69
N ARG A 105 -3.64 -4.66 15.16
CA ARG A 105 -2.46 -4.57 16.02
C ARG A 105 -1.28 -3.97 15.27
N MET A 106 -1.05 -4.42 14.03
CA MET A 106 0.04 -3.92 13.21
C MET A 106 -0.12 -2.42 12.91
N ILE A 107 -1.36 -2.00 12.62
CA ILE A 107 -1.66 -0.59 12.36
C ILE A 107 -1.43 0.25 13.61
N ALA A 108 -1.92 -0.22 14.76
CA ALA A 108 -1.75 0.49 16.03
C ALA A 108 -0.26 0.68 16.37
N GLU A 109 0.56 -0.36 16.16
CA GLU A 109 1.99 -0.28 16.41
C GLU A 109 2.68 0.68 15.43
N ALA A 110 2.27 0.66 14.16
CA ALA A 110 2.85 1.53 13.14
C ALA A 110 2.59 3.01 13.45
N GLN A 111 1.43 3.32 14.02
CA GLN A 111 1.03 4.69 14.33
C GLN A 111 1.73 5.26 15.55
N LYS A 112 2.30 4.42 16.39
CA LYS A 112 3.02 4.86 17.58
C LYS A 112 4.41 5.40 17.29
N ALA A 113 4.96 5.09 16.13
CA ALA A 113 6.34 5.47 15.80
C ALA A 113 6.46 6.99 15.43
#